data_c0331d6eb88babfbf0309fff8890c9e6
#
_entry.id   c0331d6eb88babfbf0309fff8890c9e6
#
_cell.length_a   1.000
_cell.length_b   1.000
_cell.length_c   1.000
_cell.angle_alpha   90.00
_cell.angle_beta   90.00
_cell.angle_gamma   90.00
#
_symmetry.space_group_name_H-M   'P 1'
#
loop_
_entity.id
_entity.type
_entity.pdbx_description
1 polymer ?
#
loop_
_entity_poly.entity_id
_entity_poly.type
_entity_poly.pdbx_seq_one_letter_code
_entity_poly.pdbx_strand_id
1 'polypeptide(L)'
;MFADIDRQLRKLSIRKMQYRITEIDIDFEDDNYEVSSSEQKEIIDDVMSTTWEASDGDDLVEEITAATGFCVNSIDYCYVLK
;
A
#
# COMPACT_ATOMS: atom_id res chain seq x y z
N MET A 1 -16.51 16.14 11.14
CA MET A 1 -15.91 17.20 10.35
C MET A 1 -14.60 17.72 10.91
N PHE A 2 -14.57 18.04 12.19
CA PHE A 2 -13.32 18.49 12.79
C PHE A 2 -12.24 17.41 12.78
N ALA A 3 -12.66 16.16 12.89
CA ALA A 3 -11.72 15.05 12.85
C ALA A 3 -11.00 14.97 11.50
N ASP A 4 -11.70 15.29 10.43
CA ASP A 4 -11.11 15.27 9.09
C ASP A 4 -10.05 16.36 8.94
N ILE A 5 -10.30 17.52 9.51
CA ILE A 5 -9.35 18.62 9.48
C ILE A 5 -8.10 18.26 10.27
N ASP A 6 -8.29 17.68 11.44
CA ASP A 6 -7.15 17.23 12.24
C ASP A 6 -6.33 16.20 11.53
N ARG A 7 -6.98 15.29 10.83
CA ARG A 7 -6.29 14.25 10.07
C ARG A 7 -5.46 14.86 8.95
N GLN A 8 -5.99 15.84 8.26
CA GLN A 8 -5.27 16.51 7.18
C GLN A 8 -4.06 17.28 7.71
N LEU A 9 -4.25 17.97 8.82
CA LEU A 9 -3.15 18.70 9.44
C LEU A 9 -2.04 17.75 9.89
N ARG A 10 -2.43 16.61 10.43
CA ARG A 10 -1.46 15.61 10.85
C ARG A 10 -0.67 15.08 9.67
N LYS A 11 -1.34 14.84 8.54
CA LYS A 11 -0.65 14.39 7.33
C LYS A 11 0.31 15.43 6.80
N LEU A 12 -0.04 16.70 6.91
CA LEU A 12 0.82 17.79 6.46
C LEU A 12 2.05 17.94 7.33
N SER A 13 1.96 17.62 8.61
CA SER A 13 3.08 17.76 9.53
C SER A 13 4.01 16.54 9.52
N ILE A 14 3.53 15.39 9.06
CA ILE A 14 4.33 14.17 9.00
C ILE A 14 5.00 14.10 7.63
N ARG A 15 6.31 13.93 7.64
CA ARG A 15 7.05 13.76 6.40
C ARG A 15 6.75 12.38 5.81
N LYS A 16 6.34 12.37 4.57
CA LYS A 16 6.18 11.13 3.84
C LYS A 16 7.51 10.70 3.26
N MET A 17 7.75 9.42 3.33
CA MET A 17 8.94 8.82 2.75
C MET A 17 8.54 7.99 1.55
N GLN A 18 9.48 7.79 0.66
CA GLN A 18 9.25 6.96 -0.51
C GLN A 18 9.71 5.54 -0.22
N TYR A 19 8.88 4.59 -0.59
CA TYR A 19 9.13 3.17 -0.36
C TYR A 19 9.05 2.42 -1.66
N ARG A 20 9.89 1.43 -1.77
CA ARG A 20 9.84 0.48 -2.87
C ARG A 20 9.55 -0.90 -2.29
N ILE A 21 8.56 -1.57 -2.86
CA ILE A 21 8.17 -2.90 -2.39
C ILE A 21 9.12 -3.92 -3.00
N THR A 22 9.79 -4.69 -2.16
CA THR A 22 10.69 -5.74 -2.60
C THR A 22 10.01 -7.09 -2.64
N GLU A 23 9.01 -7.29 -1.77
CA GLU A 23 8.22 -8.51 -1.77
C GLU A 23 6.89 -8.20 -1.12
N ILE A 24 5.82 -8.82 -1.62
CA ILE A 24 4.50 -8.60 -1.07
C ILE A 24 3.67 -9.86 -1.22
N ASP A 25 2.88 -10.14 -0.17
CA ASP A 25 1.89 -11.21 -0.17
C ASP A 25 0.52 -10.58 0.05
N ILE A 26 -0.31 -10.62 -0.96
CA ILE A 26 -1.64 -10.02 -0.93
C ILE A 26 -2.67 -11.14 -0.77
N ASP A 27 -3.66 -10.90 0.08
CA ASP A 27 -4.76 -11.83 0.28
C ASP A 27 -5.80 -11.62 -0.81
N PHE A 28 -5.80 -12.51 -1.79
CA PHE A 28 -6.78 -12.49 -2.87
C PHE A 28 -7.99 -13.38 -2.59
N GLU A 29 -8.00 -14.04 -1.44
CA GLU A 29 -9.10 -14.92 -1.07
C GLU A 29 -10.26 -14.12 -0.51
N ASP A 30 -11.15 -13.73 -1.38
CA ASP A 30 -12.37 -13.05 -1.01
C ASP A 30 -13.54 -13.92 -1.42
N ASP A 31 -14.47 -14.15 -0.52
CA ASP A 31 -15.62 -15.01 -0.75
C ASP A 31 -16.45 -14.57 -1.95
N ASN A 32 -16.44 -13.31 -2.26
CA ASN A 32 -17.29 -12.74 -3.31
C ASN A 32 -16.55 -12.39 -4.59
N TYR A 33 -15.24 -12.65 -4.63
CA TYR A 33 -14.46 -12.21 -5.78
C TYR A 33 -13.31 -13.17 -6.03
N GLU A 34 -13.33 -13.79 -7.21
CA GLU A 34 -12.24 -14.65 -7.62
C GLU A 34 -11.31 -13.89 -8.55
N VAL A 35 -10.05 -13.82 -8.17
CA VAL A 35 -9.02 -13.17 -8.97
C VAL A 35 -8.21 -14.27 -9.64
N SER A 36 -8.10 -14.20 -10.96
CA SER A 36 -7.31 -15.17 -11.71
C SER A 36 -5.81 -15.02 -11.37
N SER A 37 -5.06 -16.09 -11.60
CA SER A 37 -3.61 -16.06 -11.35
C SER A 37 -2.93 -14.95 -12.15
N SER A 38 -3.37 -14.72 -13.36
CA SER A 38 -2.83 -13.66 -14.21
C SER A 38 -3.08 -12.28 -13.61
N GLU A 39 -4.29 -12.06 -13.13
CA GLU A 39 -4.63 -10.78 -12.50
C GLU A 39 -3.85 -10.57 -11.21
N GLN A 40 -3.71 -11.63 -10.41
CA GLN A 40 -2.93 -11.56 -9.18
C GLN A 40 -1.51 -11.13 -9.48
N LYS A 41 -0.91 -11.72 -10.48
CA LYS A 41 0.45 -11.42 -10.87
C LYS A 41 0.58 -9.98 -11.37
N GLU A 42 -0.40 -9.51 -12.14
CA GLU A 42 -0.39 -8.14 -12.62
C GLU A 42 -0.49 -7.14 -11.48
N ILE A 43 -1.34 -7.41 -10.51
CA ILE A 43 -1.50 -6.55 -9.36
C ILE A 43 -0.20 -6.49 -8.56
N ILE A 44 0.41 -7.64 -8.31
CA ILE A 44 1.67 -7.71 -7.57
C ILE A 44 2.77 -6.99 -8.32
N ASP A 45 2.89 -7.21 -9.62
CA ASP A 45 3.87 -6.52 -10.44
C ASP A 45 3.69 -5.02 -10.40
N ASP A 46 2.45 -4.56 -10.50
CA ASP A 46 2.14 -3.15 -10.47
C ASP A 46 2.52 -2.53 -9.13
N VAL A 47 2.19 -3.20 -8.03
CA VAL A 47 2.56 -2.75 -6.70
C VAL A 47 4.07 -2.66 -6.54
N MET A 48 4.79 -3.68 -7.00
CA MET A 48 6.24 -3.73 -6.86
C MET A 48 6.96 -2.75 -7.77
N SER A 49 6.31 -2.34 -8.86
CA SER A 49 6.89 -1.37 -9.79
C SER A 49 6.65 0.07 -9.38
N THR A 50 5.72 0.29 -8.45
CA THR A 50 5.34 1.63 -8.04
C THR A 50 6.19 2.07 -6.86
N THR A 51 6.60 3.34 -6.89
CA THR A 51 7.21 3.97 -5.73
C THR A 51 6.09 4.55 -4.87
N TRP A 52 5.98 4.08 -3.64
CA TRP A 52 4.89 4.46 -2.75
C TRP A 52 5.34 5.54 -1.79
N GLU A 53 4.43 6.45 -1.49
CA GLU A 53 4.67 7.47 -0.48
C GLU A 53 3.83 7.17 0.75
N ALA A 54 4.48 7.11 1.90
CA ALA A 54 3.82 6.83 3.16
C ALA A 54 4.66 7.38 4.30
N SER A 55 4.02 7.57 5.44
CA SER A 55 4.72 8.07 6.63
C SER A 55 5.50 6.97 7.34
N ASP A 56 5.00 5.75 7.28
CA ASP A 56 5.67 4.59 7.89
C ASP A 56 5.15 3.31 7.23
N GLY A 57 5.59 2.17 7.75
CA GLY A 57 5.19 0.88 7.20
C GLY A 57 3.70 0.60 7.29
N ASP A 58 3.08 0.99 8.39
CA ASP A 58 1.64 0.79 8.57
C ASP A 58 0.85 1.63 7.56
N ASP A 59 1.27 2.87 7.38
CA ASP A 59 0.64 3.75 6.40
C ASP A 59 0.84 3.23 4.98
N LEU A 60 2.02 2.67 4.72
CA LEU A 60 2.33 2.06 3.43
C LEU A 60 1.36 0.93 3.10
N VAL A 61 1.10 0.05 4.07
CA VAL A 61 0.15 -1.06 3.89
C VAL A 61 -1.25 -0.52 3.61
N GLU A 62 -1.66 0.52 4.31
CA GLU A 62 -2.97 1.13 4.07
C GLU A 62 -3.08 1.72 2.66
N GLU A 63 -2.02 2.36 2.20
CA GLU A 63 -2.00 2.92 0.85
C GLU A 63 -2.14 1.82 -0.21
N ILE A 64 -1.43 0.73 -0.02
CA ILE A 64 -1.50 -0.39 -0.95
C ILE A 64 -2.88 -1.03 -0.92
N THR A 65 -3.44 -1.22 0.27
CA THR A 65 -4.78 -1.78 0.43
C THR A 65 -5.82 -0.91 -0.28
N ALA A 66 -5.71 0.40 -0.12
CA ALA A 66 -6.63 1.33 -0.76
C ALA A 66 -6.50 1.30 -2.29
N ALA A 67 -5.29 1.15 -2.78
CA ALA A 67 -5.03 1.16 -4.22
C ALA A 67 -5.45 -0.15 -4.89
N THR A 68 -5.24 -1.28 -4.23
CA THR A 68 -5.53 -2.60 -4.80
C THR A 68 -6.93 -3.09 -4.46
N GLY A 69 -7.46 -2.68 -3.32
CA GLY A 69 -8.72 -3.20 -2.81
C GLY A 69 -8.60 -4.52 -2.07
N PHE A 70 -7.39 -5.00 -1.86
CA PHE A 70 -7.13 -6.27 -1.17
C PHE A 70 -6.29 -6.06 0.07
N CYS A 71 -6.44 -6.95 1.04
CA CYS A 71 -5.64 -6.91 2.25
C CYS A 71 -4.23 -7.44 1.97
N VAL A 72 -3.26 -6.87 2.67
CA VAL A 72 -1.87 -7.30 2.57
C VAL A 72 -1.55 -8.23 3.74
N ASN A 73 -1.14 -9.47 3.44
CA ASN A 73 -0.76 -10.44 4.47
C ASN A 73 0.64 -10.18 5.00
N SER A 74 1.58 -9.91 4.10
CA SER A 74 2.93 -9.58 4.49
C SER A 74 3.56 -8.71 3.40
N ILE A 75 4.58 -7.96 3.79
CA ILE A 75 5.22 -7.03 2.89
C ILE A 75 6.67 -6.80 3.32
N ASP A 76 7.56 -6.79 2.33
CA ASP A 76 8.93 -6.34 2.51
C ASP A 76 9.15 -5.12 1.64
N TYR A 77 9.83 -4.14 2.17
CA TYR A 77 10.04 -2.89 1.47
C TYR A 77 11.39 -2.30 1.87
N CYS A 78 11.84 -1.34 1.10
CA CYS A 78 13.01 -0.56 1.43
C CYS A 78 12.74 0.91 1.13
N TYR A 79 13.53 1.76 1.74
CA TYR A 79 13.44 3.19 1.49
C TYR A 79 14.09 3.53 0.16
N VAL A 80 13.46 4.44 -0.56
CA VAL A 80 14.03 4.96 -1.79
C VAL A 80 14.84 6.19 -1.41
N LEU A 81 16.14 6.10 -1.60
CA LEU A 81 17.05 7.20 -1.30
C LEU A 81 17.29 8.00 -2.57
N LYS A 82 17.24 9.31 -2.42
CA LYS A 82 17.56 10.22 -3.52
C LYS A 82 18.95 10.78 -3.38
#